data_dd9d8040951312982dfc7a5b246ca94d
#
_entry.id   dd9d8040951312982dfc7a5b246ca94d
#
_cell.length_a   1.000
_cell.length_b   1.000
_cell.length_c   1.000
_cell.angle_alpha   90.00
_cell.angle_beta   90.00
_cell.angle_gamma   90.00
#
_symmetry.space_group_name_H-M   'P 1'
#
loop_
_entity.id
_entity.type
_entity.pdbx_description
1 polymer ?
#
loop_
_entity_poly.entity_id
_entity_poly.type
_entity_poly.pdbx_seq_one_letter_code
_entity_poly.pdbx_strand_id
1 'polypeptide(L)'
;MIDAHLHVVPPRLPGAGSLHPILNQSVEAIAEELRGEMQAADVTYALAMGQLGAPADDPLGVATTLQIARLVPGLRAIGIADPTRTDADHLERVADALASGQVRALKAYLGYLHFGPDHTGYVPYFELAARFRMPFIFHTGDTYSPRAKLRYAHPLRVDDVAVDHPNVRFVLAHLGHPWLTDAAEVVYKNVNVWADLSGLAVGDAASFAEEERQEMLNETAGSVSRAFRYAERPNRFLYGSDWPLAPMKEYSAFIRSAIPEMFREQVFDENARNLFRLSTV
;
A
#
# COMPACT_ATOMS: atom_id res chain seq x y z
N MET A 1 6.26 15.36 3.35
CA MET A 1 6.43 14.01 2.76
C MET A 1 5.09 13.37 2.44
N ILE A 2 5.07 12.25 1.71
CA ILE A 2 3.87 11.52 1.29
C ILE A 2 3.90 10.11 1.88
N ASP A 3 2.85 9.72 2.59
CA ASP A 3 2.62 8.36 3.06
C ASP A 3 1.78 7.60 2.00
N ALA A 4 2.39 6.68 1.30
CA ALA A 4 1.77 5.99 0.16
C ALA A 4 0.92 4.78 0.58
N HIS A 5 0.90 4.40 1.86
CA HIS A 5 0.20 3.21 2.33
C HIS A 5 -0.22 3.30 3.79
N LEU A 6 -1.52 3.44 4.02
CA LEU A 6 -2.12 3.37 5.35
C LEU A 6 -3.57 2.87 5.30
N HIS A 7 -4.18 2.67 6.47
CA HIS A 7 -5.58 2.26 6.63
C HIS A 7 -6.35 3.25 7.50
N VAL A 8 -7.52 3.67 7.04
CA VAL A 8 -8.48 4.48 7.82
C VAL A 8 -9.82 3.77 7.99
N VAL A 9 -9.93 2.58 7.44
CA VAL A 9 -11.10 1.69 7.56
C VAL A 9 -10.61 0.26 7.77
N PRO A 10 -11.36 -0.61 8.48
CA PRO A 10 -11.04 -2.02 8.53
C PRO A 10 -11.04 -2.60 7.12
N PRO A 11 -9.97 -3.27 6.67
CA PRO A 11 -9.90 -3.77 5.29
C PRO A 11 -10.82 -4.96 5.03
N ARG A 12 -11.44 -5.54 6.07
CA ARG A 12 -12.35 -6.70 6.02
C ARG A 12 -11.72 -7.94 5.37
N LEU A 13 -10.44 -8.15 5.65
CA LEU A 13 -9.69 -9.29 5.14
C LEU A 13 -10.07 -10.59 5.88
N PRO A 14 -10.23 -11.71 5.17
CA PRO A 14 -10.57 -12.99 5.80
C PRO A 14 -9.58 -13.39 6.90
N GLY A 15 -10.04 -13.41 8.16
CA GLY A 15 -9.25 -13.83 9.31
C GLY A 15 -8.27 -12.80 9.89
N ALA A 16 -8.22 -11.56 9.38
CA ALA A 16 -7.31 -10.52 9.88
C ALA A 16 -7.96 -9.57 10.90
N GLY A 17 -9.27 -9.68 11.15
CA GLY A 17 -9.98 -8.76 12.02
C GLY A 17 -10.03 -7.33 11.48
N SER A 18 -10.03 -6.35 12.39
CA SER A 18 -10.04 -4.92 12.02
C SER A 18 -8.65 -4.32 11.84
N LEU A 19 -7.58 -5.09 12.02
CA LEU A 19 -6.17 -4.71 12.12
C LEU A 19 -5.85 -3.89 13.38
N HIS A 20 -6.61 -2.84 13.70
CA HIS A 20 -6.38 -1.99 14.86
C HIS A 20 -7.70 -1.43 15.42
N PRO A 21 -7.84 -1.26 16.76
CA PRO A 21 -9.07 -0.78 17.37
C PRO A 21 -9.56 0.60 16.89
N ILE A 22 -8.64 1.50 16.54
CA ILE A 22 -8.98 2.85 16.05
C ILE A 22 -9.86 2.80 14.79
N LEU A 23 -9.66 1.81 13.93
CA LEU A 23 -10.41 1.67 12.67
C LEU A 23 -11.91 1.33 12.88
N ASN A 24 -12.31 1.00 14.11
CA ASN A 24 -13.71 0.77 14.49
C ASN A 24 -14.36 2.00 15.14
N GLN A 25 -13.65 3.12 15.24
CA GLN A 25 -14.16 4.34 15.83
C GLN A 25 -15.02 5.15 14.83
N SER A 26 -15.54 6.29 15.27
CA SER A 26 -16.27 7.21 14.38
C SER A 26 -15.37 7.85 13.35
N VAL A 27 -15.93 8.31 12.25
CA VAL A 27 -15.22 9.04 11.18
C VAL A 27 -14.46 10.24 11.74
N GLU A 28 -15.06 10.95 12.71
CA GLU A 28 -14.46 12.13 13.35
C GLU A 28 -13.26 11.75 14.21
N ALA A 29 -13.37 10.66 14.99
CA ALA A 29 -12.27 10.19 15.84
C ALA A 29 -11.08 9.71 15.01
N ILE A 30 -11.33 8.95 13.94
CA ILE A 30 -10.27 8.52 13.01
C ILE A 30 -9.61 9.73 12.33
N ALA A 31 -10.42 10.71 11.91
CA ALA A 31 -9.92 11.92 11.26
C ALA A 31 -9.06 12.78 12.19
N GLU A 32 -9.43 12.87 13.47
CA GLU A 32 -8.66 13.60 14.47
C GLU A 32 -7.30 12.95 14.72
N GLU A 33 -7.29 11.64 14.97
CA GLU A 33 -6.06 10.88 15.20
C GLU A 33 -5.13 10.94 13.97
N LEU A 34 -5.68 10.70 12.78
CA LEU A 34 -4.90 10.76 11.54
C LEU A 34 -4.27 12.15 11.32
N ARG A 35 -5.00 13.23 11.61
CA ARG A 35 -4.43 14.59 11.49
C ARG A 35 -3.26 14.80 12.45
N GLY A 36 -3.40 14.31 13.69
CA GLY A 36 -2.33 14.35 14.69
C GLY A 36 -1.08 13.62 14.22
N GLU A 37 -1.23 12.41 13.72
CA GLU A 37 -0.16 11.58 13.16
C GLU A 37 0.52 12.24 11.95
N MET A 38 -0.27 12.71 10.98
CA MET A 38 0.25 13.40 9.80
C MET A 38 1.01 14.67 10.17
N GLN A 39 0.50 15.45 11.14
CA GLN A 39 1.18 16.65 11.60
C GLN A 39 2.48 16.33 12.34
N ALA A 40 2.48 15.32 13.22
CA ALA A 40 3.66 14.92 14.00
C ALA A 40 4.79 14.38 13.10
N ALA A 41 4.44 13.84 11.93
CA ALA A 41 5.38 13.25 10.97
C ALA A 41 5.66 14.14 9.74
N ASP A 42 5.13 15.36 9.65
CA ASP A 42 5.22 16.24 8.48
C ASP A 42 4.70 15.59 7.17
N VAL A 43 3.64 14.79 7.29
CA VAL A 43 2.96 14.15 6.14
C VAL A 43 1.97 15.14 5.52
N THR A 44 2.15 15.47 4.25
CA THR A 44 1.27 16.37 3.48
C THR A 44 0.18 15.63 2.71
N TYR A 45 0.49 14.43 2.23
CA TYR A 45 -0.45 13.53 1.59
C TYR A 45 -0.36 12.13 2.19
N ALA A 46 -1.52 11.50 2.34
CA ALA A 46 -1.65 10.12 2.81
C ALA A 46 -2.59 9.35 1.87
N LEU A 47 -2.24 8.11 1.50
CA LEU A 47 -3.03 7.27 0.63
C LEU A 47 -3.59 6.09 1.41
N ALA A 48 -4.92 6.06 1.58
CA ALA A 48 -5.60 5.07 2.39
C ALA A 48 -6.26 3.98 1.55
N MET A 49 -5.95 2.74 1.92
CA MET A 49 -6.53 1.55 1.31
C MET A 49 -8.02 1.42 1.65
N GLY A 50 -8.83 1.03 0.67
CA GLY A 50 -10.24 0.72 0.84
C GLY A 50 -10.51 -0.62 1.53
N GLN A 51 -11.78 -1.01 1.60
CA GLN A 51 -12.24 -2.24 2.25
C GLN A 51 -12.88 -3.22 1.26
N LEU A 52 -12.68 -4.52 1.49
CA LEU A 52 -13.37 -5.59 0.76
C LEU A 52 -14.86 -5.66 1.12
N GLY A 53 -15.65 -6.28 0.23
CA GLY A 53 -17.04 -6.60 0.51
C GLY A 53 -17.95 -5.38 0.68
N ALA A 54 -17.59 -4.26 0.07
CA ALA A 54 -18.41 -3.07 0.04
C ALA A 54 -19.71 -3.27 -0.79
N PRO A 55 -20.78 -2.51 -0.50
CA PRO A 55 -22.04 -2.63 -1.22
C PRO A 55 -21.92 -2.18 -2.68
N ALA A 56 -22.97 -2.40 -3.47
CA ALA A 56 -22.93 -2.14 -4.90
C ALA A 56 -22.78 -0.65 -5.28
N ASP A 57 -23.22 0.25 -4.41
CA ASP A 57 -23.09 1.71 -4.55
C ASP A 57 -21.71 2.24 -4.10
N ASP A 58 -20.87 1.38 -3.50
CA ASP A 58 -19.46 1.66 -3.22
C ASP A 58 -18.56 0.61 -3.91
N PRO A 59 -18.42 0.66 -5.24
CA PRO A 59 -17.79 -0.42 -6.01
C PRO A 59 -16.31 -0.62 -5.70
N LEU A 60 -15.66 0.38 -5.11
CA LEU A 60 -14.24 0.38 -4.77
C LEU A 60 -13.96 0.29 -3.26
N GLY A 61 -15.00 0.24 -2.41
CA GLY A 61 -14.85 0.16 -0.96
C GLY A 61 -14.22 1.39 -0.31
N VAL A 62 -14.50 2.58 -0.83
CA VAL A 62 -13.85 3.83 -0.41
C VAL A 62 -14.80 4.87 0.20
N ALA A 63 -16.10 4.59 0.32
CA ALA A 63 -17.09 5.58 0.76
C ALA A 63 -16.73 6.21 2.11
N THR A 64 -16.37 5.40 3.12
CA THR A 64 -15.95 5.91 4.44
C THR A 64 -14.61 6.64 4.36
N THR A 65 -13.65 6.16 3.58
CA THR A 65 -12.37 6.85 3.34
C THR A 65 -12.61 8.25 2.76
N LEU A 66 -13.55 8.40 1.82
CA LEU A 66 -13.91 9.69 1.24
C LEU A 66 -14.63 10.62 2.25
N GLN A 67 -15.38 10.07 3.20
CA GLN A 67 -15.94 10.87 4.32
C GLN A 67 -14.82 11.43 5.21
N ILE A 68 -13.84 10.60 5.58
CA ILE A 68 -12.67 11.01 6.36
C ILE A 68 -11.84 12.04 5.59
N ALA A 69 -11.67 11.86 4.27
CA ALA A 69 -10.92 12.78 3.42
C ALA A 69 -11.51 14.20 3.34
N ARG A 70 -12.81 14.37 3.62
CA ARG A 70 -13.44 15.71 3.76
C ARG A 70 -12.99 16.44 5.04
N LEU A 71 -12.59 15.68 6.06
CA LEU A 71 -12.11 16.18 7.35
C LEU A 71 -10.57 16.29 7.41
N VAL A 72 -9.87 15.51 6.59
CA VAL A 72 -8.39 15.44 6.56
C VAL A 72 -7.88 15.89 5.19
N PRO A 73 -7.53 17.17 5.02
CA PRO A 73 -6.91 17.65 3.78
C PRO A 73 -5.64 16.86 3.48
N GLY A 74 -5.44 16.39 2.26
CA GLY A 74 -4.29 15.56 1.91
C GLY A 74 -4.56 14.05 1.91
N LEU A 75 -5.59 13.56 2.58
CA LEU A 75 -5.99 12.15 2.47
C LEU A 75 -6.55 11.85 1.07
N ARG A 76 -6.12 10.75 0.48
CA ARG A 76 -6.57 10.24 -0.82
C ARG A 76 -6.95 8.77 -0.70
N ALA A 77 -7.95 8.34 -1.46
CA ALA A 77 -8.44 6.98 -1.44
C ALA A 77 -7.73 6.10 -2.47
N ILE A 78 -7.52 4.83 -2.10
CA ILE A 78 -7.11 3.72 -2.97
C ILE A 78 -8.25 2.72 -3.00
N GLY A 79 -8.78 2.45 -4.18
CA GLY A 79 -9.90 1.55 -4.38
C GLY A 79 -9.49 0.08 -4.37
N ILE A 80 -10.43 -0.81 -4.07
CA ILE A 80 -10.18 -2.25 -4.07
C ILE A 80 -10.53 -2.86 -5.43
N ALA A 81 -9.62 -3.67 -5.96
CA ALA A 81 -9.86 -4.56 -7.08
C ALA A 81 -10.23 -5.95 -6.53
N ASP A 82 -11.49 -6.31 -6.64
CA ASP A 82 -11.99 -7.63 -6.23
C ASP A 82 -12.14 -8.53 -7.47
N PRO A 83 -11.28 -9.56 -7.64
CA PRO A 83 -11.27 -10.40 -8.84
C PRO A 83 -12.51 -11.27 -8.98
N THR A 84 -13.38 -11.29 -7.99
CA THR A 84 -14.67 -12.02 -8.03
C THR A 84 -15.82 -11.15 -8.55
N ARG A 85 -15.60 -9.84 -8.74
CA ARG A 85 -16.60 -8.85 -9.17
C ARG A 85 -16.22 -8.27 -10.53
N THR A 86 -16.51 -9.02 -11.59
CA THR A 86 -16.10 -8.69 -12.96
C THR A 86 -17.29 -8.56 -13.93
N ASP A 87 -18.52 -8.49 -13.39
CA ASP A 87 -19.69 -8.20 -14.20
C ASP A 87 -19.63 -6.77 -14.78
N ALA A 88 -20.26 -6.60 -15.96
CA ALA A 88 -20.18 -5.35 -16.71
C ALA A 88 -20.70 -4.15 -15.92
N ASP A 89 -21.82 -4.31 -15.21
CA ASP A 89 -22.41 -3.24 -14.41
C ASP A 89 -21.53 -2.80 -13.25
N HIS A 90 -20.81 -3.75 -12.63
CA HIS A 90 -19.84 -3.41 -11.58
C HIS A 90 -18.64 -2.65 -12.16
N LEU A 91 -18.07 -3.14 -13.26
CA LEU A 91 -16.90 -2.52 -13.88
C LEU A 91 -17.22 -1.12 -14.45
N GLU A 92 -18.44 -0.88 -14.92
CA GLU A 92 -18.89 0.47 -15.32
C GLU A 92 -18.90 1.42 -14.12
N ARG A 93 -19.49 1.01 -12.99
CA ARG A 93 -19.45 1.79 -11.75
C ARG A 93 -18.03 2.03 -11.23
N VAL A 94 -17.14 1.04 -11.35
CA VAL A 94 -15.72 1.22 -11.05
C VAL A 94 -15.10 2.28 -11.96
N ALA A 95 -15.36 2.21 -13.27
CA ALA A 95 -14.84 3.20 -14.22
C ALA A 95 -15.32 4.61 -13.90
N ASP A 96 -16.61 4.79 -13.54
CA ASP A 96 -17.17 6.08 -13.13
C ASP A 96 -16.52 6.61 -11.84
N ALA A 97 -16.32 5.73 -10.84
CA ALA A 97 -15.64 6.10 -9.60
C ALA A 97 -14.19 6.54 -9.85
N LEU A 98 -13.46 5.86 -10.74
CA LEU A 98 -12.09 6.25 -11.14
C LEU A 98 -12.09 7.57 -11.93
N ALA A 99 -13.07 7.80 -12.80
CA ALA A 99 -13.21 9.04 -13.58
C ALA A 99 -13.47 10.26 -12.69
N SER A 100 -14.05 10.08 -11.49
CA SER A 100 -14.28 11.16 -10.53
C SER A 100 -12.99 11.84 -10.05
N GLY A 101 -11.83 11.17 -10.18
CA GLY A 101 -10.54 11.65 -9.72
C GLY A 101 -10.34 11.63 -8.19
N GLN A 102 -11.28 11.05 -7.42
CA GLN A 102 -11.17 10.93 -5.96
C GLN A 102 -10.32 9.75 -5.53
N VAL A 103 -10.15 8.75 -6.40
CA VAL A 103 -9.34 7.55 -6.19
C VAL A 103 -8.03 7.69 -6.95
N ARG A 104 -6.90 7.26 -6.36
CA ARG A 104 -5.56 7.45 -6.91
C ARG A 104 -4.87 6.17 -7.37
N ALA A 105 -5.36 5.01 -6.96
CA ALA A 105 -4.84 3.70 -7.33
C ALA A 105 -5.89 2.62 -7.09
N LEU A 106 -5.59 1.40 -7.55
CA LEU A 106 -6.31 0.18 -7.20
C LEU A 106 -5.43 -0.72 -6.33
N LYS A 107 -6.04 -1.46 -5.39
CA LYS A 107 -5.35 -2.41 -4.50
C LYS A 107 -5.97 -3.79 -4.61
N ALA A 108 -5.13 -4.83 -4.72
CA ALA A 108 -5.51 -6.23 -4.55
C ALA A 108 -4.84 -6.83 -3.32
N TYR A 109 -5.59 -7.62 -2.56
CA TYR A 109 -5.13 -8.26 -1.33
C TYR A 109 -4.72 -9.72 -1.59
N LEU A 110 -3.56 -9.89 -2.25
CA LEU A 110 -2.99 -11.21 -2.51
C LEU A 110 -2.72 -11.97 -1.19
N GLY A 111 -2.89 -13.27 -1.22
CA GLY A 111 -2.73 -14.11 -0.04
C GLY A 111 -3.98 -14.16 0.84
N TYR A 112 -4.56 -13.04 1.20
CA TYR A 112 -5.84 -12.96 1.93
C TYR A 112 -7.00 -13.47 1.08
N LEU A 113 -7.06 -13.03 -0.18
CA LEU A 113 -7.83 -13.68 -1.21
C LEU A 113 -6.95 -14.75 -1.85
N HIS A 114 -7.52 -15.95 -2.07
CA HIS A 114 -6.76 -17.09 -2.57
C HIS A 114 -6.59 -17.04 -4.10
N PHE A 115 -6.25 -15.86 -4.61
CA PHE A 115 -5.97 -15.59 -6.01
C PHE A 115 -4.57 -15.00 -6.18
N GLY A 116 -3.85 -15.48 -7.20
CA GLY A 116 -2.56 -14.88 -7.60
C GLY A 116 -2.77 -13.61 -8.43
N PRO A 117 -1.71 -12.83 -8.66
CA PRO A 117 -1.80 -11.62 -9.48
C PRO A 117 -2.19 -11.92 -10.93
N ASP A 118 -1.92 -13.14 -11.40
CA ASP A 118 -2.23 -13.71 -12.71
C ASP A 118 -3.70 -14.17 -12.87
N HIS A 119 -4.53 -14.02 -11.83
CA HIS A 119 -5.93 -14.42 -11.92
C HIS A 119 -6.69 -13.55 -12.92
N THR A 120 -7.42 -14.18 -13.84
CA THR A 120 -8.13 -13.50 -14.95
C THR A 120 -9.12 -12.42 -14.49
N GLY A 121 -9.67 -12.55 -13.28
CA GLY A 121 -10.53 -11.52 -12.67
C GLY A 121 -9.84 -10.19 -12.39
N TYR A 122 -8.49 -10.11 -12.39
CA TYR A 122 -7.78 -8.84 -12.29
C TYR A 122 -7.61 -8.13 -13.63
N VAL A 123 -7.69 -8.83 -14.75
CA VAL A 123 -7.44 -8.26 -16.09
C VAL A 123 -8.31 -7.02 -16.38
N PRO A 124 -9.65 -7.01 -16.13
CA PRO A 124 -10.46 -5.82 -16.34
C PRO A 124 -10.01 -4.62 -15.48
N TYR A 125 -9.52 -4.87 -14.26
CA TYR A 125 -8.98 -3.81 -13.38
C TYR A 125 -7.62 -3.31 -13.86
N PHE A 126 -6.77 -4.17 -14.47
CA PHE A 126 -5.53 -3.74 -15.12
C PHE A 126 -5.83 -2.83 -16.32
N GLU A 127 -6.82 -3.16 -17.13
CA GLU A 127 -7.27 -2.33 -18.24
C GLU A 127 -7.77 -0.97 -17.77
N LEU A 128 -8.56 -0.94 -16.69
CA LEU A 128 -9.01 0.31 -16.06
C LEU A 128 -7.82 1.11 -15.48
N ALA A 129 -6.90 0.47 -14.78
CA ALA A 129 -5.71 1.11 -14.25
C ALA A 129 -4.86 1.74 -15.37
N ALA A 130 -4.65 1.04 -16.48
CA ALA A 130 -3.96 1.57 -17.66
C ALA A 130 -4.72 2.74 -18.29
N ARG A 131 -6.04 2.61 -18.52
CA ARG A 131 -6.92 3.63 -19.10
C ARG A 131 -6.88 4.94 -18.30
N PHE A 132 -7.00 4.85 -16.98
CA PHE A 132 -6.97 6.01 -16.09
C PHE A 132 -5.55 6.42 -15.66
N ARG A 133 -4.53 5.68 -16.11
CA ARG A 133 -3.11 5.87 -15.79
C ARG A 133 -2.88 5.88 -14.27
N MET A 134 -3.53 4.98 -13.57
CA MET A 134 -3.40 4.78 -12.12
C MET A 134 -2.47 3.59 -11.82
N PRO A 135 -1.72 3.61 -10.73
CA PRO A 135 -0.99 2.42 -10.30
C PRO A 135 -1.93 1.35 -9.75
N PHE A 136 -1.49 0.10 -9.85
CA PHE A 136 -2.15 -1.06 -9.28
C PHE A 136 -1.25 -1.66 -8.19
N ILE A 137 -1.74 -1.71 -6.96
CA ILE A 137 -0.96 -2.11 -5.79
C ILE A 137 -1.33 -3.54 -5.43
N PHE A 138 -0.35 -4.41 -5.31
CA PHE A 138 -0.52 -5.75 -4.77
C PHE A 138 -0.06 -5.78 -3.30
N HIS A 139 -0.88 -6.35 -2.41
CA HIS A 139 -0.36 -6.84 -1.15
C HIS A 139 0.63 -7.95 -1.45
N THR A 140 1.86 -7.85 -0.98
CA THR A 140 2.89 -8.87 -1.13
C THR A 140 3.55 -9.12 0.22
N GLY A 141 4.07 -10.34 0.40
CA GLY A 141 4.77 -10.69 1.63
C GLY A 141 3.90 -11.37 2.67
N ASP A 142 4.19 -11.05 3.93
CA ASP A 142 3.53 -11.62 5.10
C ASP A 142 2.05 -11.21 5.22
N THR A 143 1.31 -11.97 6.01
CA THR A 143 -0.13 -11.74 6.19
C THR A 143 -0.53 -11.91 7.65
N TYR A 144 -1.41 -11.02 8.13
CA TYR A 144 -1.96 -11.07 9.50
C TYR A 144 -3.05 -12.14 9.71
N SER A 145 -3.26 -13.03 8.76
CA SER A 145 -4.34 -14.01 8.83
C SER A 145 -3.80 -15.44 8.74
N PRO A 146 -4.12 -16.33 9.71
CA PRO A 146 -3.81 -17.76 9.60
C PRO A 146 -4.59 -18.44 8.47
N ARG A 147 -5.58 -17.78 7.87
CA ARG A 147 -6.36 -18.26 6.73
C ARG A 147 -5.76 -17.86 5.39
N ALA A 148 -4.80 -16.94 5.37
CA ALA A 148 -4.13 -16.50 4.16
C ALA A 148 -3.18 -17.56 3.60
N LYS A 149 -2.85 -17.47 2.32
CA LYS A 149 -1.93 -18.39 1.64
C LYS A 149 -0.79 -17.60 1.03
N LEU A 150 0.37 -17.63 1.68
CA LEU A 150 1.59 -16.89 1.32
C LEU A 150 2.01 -17.08 -0.14
N ARG A 151 1.80 -18.26 -0.73
CA ARG A 151 2.14 -18.54 -2.13
C ARG A 151 1.52 -17.56 -3.14
N TYR A 152 0.39 -16.92 -2.79
CA TYR A 152 -0.25 -15.93 -3.64
C TYR A 152 0.32 -14.53 -3.46
N ALA A 153 0.92 -14.25 -2.28
CA ALA A 153 1.51 -12.97 -1.92
C ALA A 153 3.03 -12.90 -2.17
N HIS A 154 3.64 -13.95 -2.72
CA HIS A 154 5.07 -13.95 -3.02
C HIS A 154 5.39 -12.95 -4.14
N PRO A 155 6.36 -12.03 -3.95
CA PRO A 155 6.61 -10.92 -4.89
C PRO A 155 7.00 -11.37 -6.31
N LEU A 156 7.71 -12.49 -6.48
CA LEU A 156 8.08 -13.03 -7.79
C LEU A 156 6.88 -13.31 -8.70
N ARG A 157 5.70 -13.58 -8.13
CA ARG A 157 4.51 -13.78 -8.95
C ARG A 157 4.05 -12.53 -9.69
N VAL A 158 4.47 -11.35 -9.22
CA VAL A 158 4.15 -10.09 -9.90
C VAL A 158 5.02 -9.87 -11.13
N ASP A 159 6.16 -10.56 -11.23
CA ASP A 159 7.02 -10.50 -12.41
C ASP A 159 6.27 -10.88 -13.70
N ASP A 160 5.54 -12.00 -13.67
CA ASP A 160 4.78 -12.49 -14.82
C ASP A 160 3.78 -11.43 -15.32
N VAL A 161 2.95 -10.88 -14.43
CA VAL A 161 1.96 -9.88 -14.82
C VAL A 161 2.57 -8.53 -15.20
N ALA A 162 3.73 -8.20 -14.67
CA ALA A 162 4.44 -6.99 -15.05
C ALA A 162 4.97 -7.07 -16.50
N VAL A 163 5.40 -8.26 -16.92
CA VAL A 163 5.82 -8.53 -18.31
C VAL A 163 4.61 -8.53 -19.25
N ASP A 164 3.52 -9.20 -18.85
CA ASP A 164 2.31 -9.36 -19.68
C ASP A 164 1.50 -8.05 -19.81
N HIS A 165 1.62 -7.14 -18.84
CA HIS A 165 0.90 -5.86 -18.80
C HIS A 165 1.84 -4.64 -18.71
N PRO A 166 2.69 -4.37 -19.71
CA PRO A 166 3.73 -3.34 -19.65
C PRO A 166 3.19 -1.90 -19.52
N ASN A 167 1.91 -1.67 -19.83
CA ASN A 167 1.25 -0.37 -19.72
C ASN A 167 0.65 -0.12 -18.32
N VAL A 168 0.66 -1.09 -17.43
CA VAL A 168 0.20 -0.97 -16.03
C VAL A 168 1.40 -0.72 -15.12
N ARG A 169 1.25 0.21 -14.20
CA ARG A 169 2.24 0.50 -13.16
C ARG A 169 1.88 -0.29 -11.92
N PHE A 170 2.70 -1.25 -11.55
CA PHE A 170 2.47 -2.10 -10.37
C PHE A 170 3.27 -1.62 -9.18
N VAL A 171 2.71 -1.81 -7.98
CA VAL A 171 3.40 -1.52 -6.71
C VAL A 171 3.36 -2.78 -5.84
N LEU A 172 4.52 -3.23 -5.40
CA LEU A 172 4.67 -4.28 -4.39
C LEU A 172 4.54 -3.64 -3.01
N ALA A 173 3.45 -3.89 -2.30
CA ALA A 173 3.32 -3.42 -0.92
C ALA A 173 4.30 -4.16 0.00
N HIS A 174 4.78 -3.46 1.04
CA HIS A 174 5.64 -4.03 2.09
C HIS A 174 6.99 -4.58 1.58
N LEU A 175 7.44 -4.12 0.39
CA LEU A 175 8.65 -4.65 -0.27
C LEU A 175 8.68 -6.19 -0.25
N GLY A 176 7.52 -6.84 -0.29
CA GLY A 176 7.38 -8.29 -0.25
C GLY A 176 7.93 -8.98 1.00
N HIS A 177 8.08 -8.25 2.14
CA HIS A 177 8.66 -8.81 3.38
C HIS A 177 8.00 -10.15 3.77
N PRO A 178 8.77 -11.21 4.09
CA PRO A 178 10.22 -11.25 4.30
C PRO A 178 11.08 -11.47 3.03
N TRP A 179 10.52 -11.59 1.83
CA TRP A 179 11.22 -11.87 0.55
C TRP A 179 11.73 -10.58 -0.12
N LEU A 180 12.42 -9.73 0.66
CA LEU A 180 12.90 -8.41 0.22
C LEU A 180 13.81 -8.47 -1.02
N THR A 181 14.68 -9.48 -1.11
CA THR A 181 15.61 -9.63 -2.25
C THR A 181 14.85 -9.99 -3.53
N ASP A 182 13.86 -10.88 -3.42
CA ASP A 182 13.03 -11.28 -4.57
C ASP A 182 12.19 -10.09 -5.07
N ALA A 183 11.64 -9.29 -4.14
CA ALA A 183 10.94 -8.07 -4.49
C ALA A 183 11.86 -7.04 -5.15
N ALA A 184 13.09 -6.89 -4.64
CA ALA A 184 14.10 -6.00 -5.21
C ALA A 184 14.48 -6.41 -6.63
N GLU A 185 14.59 -7.72 -6.93
CA GLU A 185 14.82 -8.23 -8.28
C GLU A 185 13.67 -7.88 -9.23
N VAL A 186 12.41 -8.03 -8.77
CA VAL A 186 11.24 -7.66 -9.58
C VAL A 186 11.24 -6.16 -9.91
N VAL A 187 11.63 -5.31 -8.95
CA VAL A 187 11.78 -3.86 -9.15
C VAL A 187 12.96 -3.52 -10.07
N TYR A 188 14.09 -4.22 -9.93
CA TYR A 188 15.28 -4.05 -10.77
C TYR A 188 14.98 -4.35 -12.24
N LYS A 189 14.36 -5.51 -12.49
CA LYS A 189 14.11 -6.03 -13.84
C LYS A 189 12.98 -5.26 -14.56
N ASN A 190 11.88 -4.93 -13.88
CA ASN A 190 10.68 -4.42 -14.52
C ASN A 190 10.55 -2.89 -14.42
N VAL A 191 10.53 -2.22 -15.56
CA VAL A 191 10.45 -0.75 -15.63
C VAL A 191 9.11 -0.18 -15.15
N ASN A 192 8.08 -1.01 -15.05
CA ASN A 192 6.72 -0.67 -14.62
C ASN A 192 6.40 -1.16 -13.20
N VAL A 193 7.41 -1.54 -12.40
CA VAL A 193 7.21 -1.98 -11.00
C VAL A 193 7.87 -1.02 -10.02
N TRP A 194 7.16 -0.72 -8.94
CA TRP A 194 7.57 0.03 -7.74
C TRP A 194 7.42 -0.86 -6.52
N ALA A 195 7.97 -0.45 -5.39
CA ALA A 195 7.70 -1.05 -4.09
C ALA A 195 7.47 0.02 -3.03
N ASP A 196 6.51 -0.18 -2.13
CA ASP A 196 6.42 0.64 -0.92
C ASP A 196 7.13 -0.03 0.27
N LEU A 197 7.55 0.79 1.20
CA LEU A 197 8.32 0.40 2.38
C LEU A 197 7.47 0.37 3.65
N SER A 198 6.15 0.14 3.50
CA SER A 198 5.21 0.03 4.61
C SER A 198 5.27 -1.34 5.31
N GLY A 199 4.79 -1.44 6.54
CA GLY A 199 4.55 -2.71 7.20
C GLY A 199 5.78 -3.59 7.49
N LEU A 200 7.01 -3.06 7.44
CA LEU A 200 8.25 -3.83 7.61
C LEU A 200 8.66 -4.04 9.07
N ALA A 201 8.09 -3.25 9.97
CA ALA A 201 8.36 -3.29 11.40
C ALA A 201 7.07 -2.97 12.16
N VAL A 202 6.13 -3.87 12.07
CA VAL A 202 4.80 -3.80 12.70
C VAL A 202 4.53 -5.10 13.46
N GLY A 203 3.58 -5.07 14.40
CA GLY A 203 3.16 -6.25 15.16
C GLY A 203 3.59 -6.20 16.62
N ASP A 204 3.58 -7.37 17.30
CA ASP A 204 3.72 -7.52 18.75
C ASP A 204 5.14 -7.22 19.28
N ALA A 205 5.83 -6.23 18.70
CA ALA A 205 7.11 -5.76 19.20
C ALA A 205 7.05 -5.35 20.69
N ALA A 206 5.86 -5.03 21.20
CA ALA A 206 5.64 -4.77 22.62
C ALA A 206 5.88 -6.00 23.54
N SER A 207 5.94 -7.21 22.99
CA SER A 207 6.26 -8.44 23.74
C SER A 207 7.77 -8.67 23.96
N PHE A 208 8.63 -7.91 23.27
CA PHE A 208 10.07 -8.00 23.38
C PHE A 208 10.66 -6.92 24.30
N ALA A 209 11.82 -7.20 24.91
CA ALA A 209 12.57 -6.18 25.61
C ALA A 209 13.01 -5.06 24.64
N GLU A 210 13.18 -3.83 25.14
CA GLU A 210 13.52 -2.67 24.29
C GLU A 210 14.80 -2.91 23.47
N GLU A 211 15.80 -3.55 24.06
CA GLU A 211 17.07 -3.88 23.41
C GLU A 211 16.88 -4.86 22.24
N GLU A 212 16.10 -5.92 22.45
CA GLU A 212 15.76 -6.91 21.40
C GLU A 212 14.94 -6.26 20.27
N ARG A 213 13.99 -5.39 20.62
CA ARG A 213 13.20 -4.65 19.65
C ARG A 213 14.07 -3.75 18.77
N GLN A 214 15.03 -3.04 19.40
CA GLN A 214 15.96 -2.18 18.66
C GLN A 214 16.90 -2.98 17.75
N GLU A 215 17.33 -4.17 18.18
CA GLU A 215 18.14 -5.06 17.37
C GLU A 215 17.35 -5.54 16.12
N MET A 216 16.12 -6.00 16.31
CA MET A 216 15.23 -6.39 15.20
C MET A 216 15.00 -5.25 14.19
N LEU A 217 14.79 -4.02 14.68
CA LEU A 217 14.66 -2.85 13.81
C LEU A 217 15.93 -2.58 13.01
N ASN A 218 17.10 -2.69 13.62
CA ASN A 218 18.40 -2.50 12.97
C ASN A 218 18.64 -3.58 11.90
N GLU A 219 18.33 -4.83 12.17
CA GLU A 219 18.44 -5.94 11.21
C GLU A 219 17.51 -5.75 10.01
N THR A 220 16.26 -5.35 10.28
CA THR A 220 15.28 -5.07 9.23
C THR A 220 15.74 -3.88 8.39
N ALA A 221 16.18 -2.77 9.01
CA ALA A 221 16.73 -1.62 8.30
C ALA A 221 17.94 -2.00 7.42
N GLY A 222 18.84 -2.85 7.92
CA GLY A 222 19.96 -3.38 7.16
C GLY A 222 19.52 -4.21 5.95
N SER A 223 18.45 -4.99 6.09
CA SER A 223 17.88 -5.80 5.02
C SER A 223 17.20 -4.94 3.95
N VAL A 224 16.43 -3.92 4.35
CA VAL A 224 15.84 -2.92 3.46
C VAL A 224 16.93 -2.17 2.69
N SER A 225 18.00 -1.73 3.38
CA SER A 225 19.13 -1.04 2.74
C SER A 225 19.82 -1.90 1.69
N ARG A 226 19.99 -3.19 1.94
CA ARG A 226 20.56 -4.14 0.94
C ARG A 226 19.65 -4.28 -0.27
N ALA A 227 18.33 -4.49 -0.06
CA ALA A 227 17.34 -4.63 -1.13
C ALA A 227 17.25 -3.34 -1.98
N PHE A 228 17.23 -2.17 -1.34
CA PHE A 228 17.23 -0.86 -2.00
C PHE A 228 18.44 -0.67 -2.92
N ARG A 229 19.64 -1.00 -2.43
CA ARG A 229 20.87 -0.91 -3.22
C ARG A 229 20.91 -1.93 -4.36
N TYR A 230 20.44 -3.16 -4.10
CA TYR A 230 20.39 -4.23 -5.10
C TYR A 230 19.49 -3.86 -6.28
N ALA A 231 18.33 -3.27 -6.02
CA ALA A 231 17.38 -2.88 -7.05
C ALA A 231 17.92 -1.79 -8.00
N GLU A 232 18.92 -0.99 -7.60
CA GLU A 232 19.51 0.10 -8.41
C GLU A 232 18.47 1.08 -9.00
N ARG A 233 17.32 1.21 -8.39
CA ARG A 233 16.18 2.01 -8.87
C ARG A 233 15.61 2.90 -7.75
N PRO A 234 16.36 3.89 -7.24
CA PRO A 234 15.89 4.74 -6.13
C PRO A 234 14.56 5.45 -6.43
N ASN A 235 14.27 5.69 -7.71
CA ASN A 235 13.02 6.28 -8.19
C ASN A 235 11.81 5.32 -8.21
N ARG A 236 11.97 4.10 -7.70
CA ARG A 236 10.93 3.07 -7.66
C ARG A 236 10.51 2.67 -6.25
N PHE A 237 11.05 3.31 -5.22
CA PHE A 237 10.69 3.07 -3.83
C PHE A 237 9.83 4.19 -3.28
N LEU A 238 8.83 3.83 -2.47
CA LEU A 238 7.85 4.74 -1.89
C LEU A 238 7.87 4.58 -0.38
N TYR A 239 7.80 5.68 0.36
CA TYR A 239 7.50 5.62 1.78
C TYR A 239 6.02 5.29 2.00
N GLY A 240 5.72 4.45 2.98
CA GLY A 240 4.41 4.16 3.54
C GLY A 240 4.57 3.69 4.98
N SER A 241 3.64 4.01 5.87
CA SER A 241 3.73 3.65 7.29
C SER A 241 3.01 2.36 7.64
N ASP A 242 1.96 2.05 6.89
CA ASP A 242 0.93 1.08 7.26
C ASP A 242 0.17 1.46 8.55
N TRP A 243 0.10 2.79 8.84
CA TRP A 243 -0.71 3.29 9.95
C TRP A 243 -2.13 2.68 9.88
N PRO A 244 -2.75 2.29 11.00
CA PRO A 244 -2.35 2.49 12.39
C PRO A 244 -1.50 1.36 13.00
N LEU A 245 -0.94 0.47 12.20
CA LEU A 245 -0.09 -0.61 12.71
C LEU A 245 1.26 -0.11 13.23
N ALA A 246 1.71 1.05 12.76
CA ALA A 246 2.86 1.76 13.32
C ALA A 246 2.59 3.28 13.38
N PRO A 247 3.09 4.00 14.42
CA PRO A 247 3.04 5.45 14.45
C PRO A 247 3.90 6.05 13.33
N MET A 248 3.37 7.05 12.61
CA MET A 248 4.02 7.57 11.39
C MET A 248 5.39 8.18 11.67
N LYS A 249 5.55 8.91 12.79
CA LYS A 249 6.80 9.61 13.11
C LYS A 249 7.94 8.64 13.36
N GLU A 250 7.74 7.66 14.21
CA GLU A 250 8.72 6.63 14.56
C GLU A 250 9.04 5.76 13.35
N TYR A 251 8.01 5.38 12.60
CA TYR A 251 8.17 4.58 11.40
C TYR A 251 8.95 5.34 10.31
N SER A 252 8.71 6.64 10.14
CA SER A 252 9.48 7.46 9.20
C SER A 252 10.95 7.54 9.57
N ALA A 253 11.27 7.65 10.87
CA ALA A 253 12.64 7.63 11.35
C ALA A 253 13.32 6.28 11.08
N PHE A 254 12.61 5.18 11.31
CA PHE A 254 13.08 3.83 10.98
C PHE A 254 13.41 3.68 9.48
N ILE A 255 12.51 4.05 8.57
CA ILE A 255 12.78 3.96 7.12
C ILE A 255 13.91 4.91 6.70
N ARG A 256 14.00 6.12 7.28
CA ARG A 256 15.13 7.04 7.02
C ARG A 256 16.48 6.42 7.38
N SER A 257 16.55 5.57 8.40
CA SER A 257 17.79 4.88 8.77
C SER A 257 18.26 3.87 7.72
N ALA A 258 17.31 3.27 6.98
CA ALA A 258 17.57 2.29 5.94
C ALA A 258 17.92 2.90 4.56
N ILE A 259 17.45 4.14 4.29
CA ILE A 259 17.62 4.79 2.97
C ILE A 259 18.76 5.79 3.02
N PRO A 260 19.75 5.73 2.08
CA PRO A 260 20.82 6.70 1.97
C PRO A 260 20.28 8.14 1.87
N GLU A 261 20.91 9.06 2.58
CA GLU A 261 20.42 10.45 2.73
C GLU A 261 20.11 11.12 1.38
N MET A 262 20.97 10.92 0.39
CA MET A 262 20.82 11.50 -0.94
C MET A 262 19.56 11.08 -1.71
N PHE A 263 18.88 10.00 -1.30
CA PHE A 263 17.66 9.48 -1.93
C PHE A 263 16.40 9.69 -1.07
N ARG A 264 16.54 10.26 0.15
CA ARG A 264 15.39 10.39 1.07
C ARG A 264 14.27 11.26 0.52
N GLU A 265 14.59 12.41 -0.07
CA GLU A 265 13.54 13.27 -0.65
C GLU A 265 12.78 12.54 -1.76
N GLN A 266 13.50 11.83 -2.61
CA GLN A 266 12.93 11.04 -3.69
C GLN A 266 11.98 9.94 -3.16
N VAL A 267 12.41 9.16 -2.16
CA VAL A 267 11.62 8.05 -1.59
C VAL A 267 10.45 8.55 -0.75
N PHE A 268 10.61 9.64 -0.01
CA PHE A 268 9.61 10.15 0.92
C PHE A 268 8.62 11.16 0.30
N ASP A 269 8.87 11.66 -0.92
CA ASP A 269 7.96 12.61 -1.57
C ASP A 269 7.87 12.39 -3.08
N GLU A 270 8.94 12.66 -3.84
CA GLU A 270 8.90 12.81 -5.29
C GLU A 270 8.32 11.59 -6.02
N ASN A 271 8.75 10.38 -5.63
CA ASN A 271 8.31 9.15 -6.29
C ASN A 271 6.80 8.95 -6.16
N ALA A 272 6.26 9.11 -4.94
CA ALA A 272 4.82 8.99 -4.69
C ALA A 272 4.04 10.12 -5.38
N ARG A 273 4.55 11.35 -5.33
CA ARG A 273 3.94 12.50 -6.00
C ARG A 273 3.78 12.26 -7.50
N ASN A 274 4.81 11.77 -8.15
CA ASN A 274 4.81 11.46 -9.57
C ASN A 274 3.92 10.26 -9.91
N LEU A 275 4.03 9.17 -9.13
CA LEU A 275 3.29 7.94 -9.39
C LEU A 275 1.77 8.12 -9.24
N PHE A 276 1.35 8.78 -8.16
CA PHE A 276 -0.07 9.01 -7.83
C PHE A 276 -0.63 10.34 -8.34
N ARG A 277 0.18 11.13 -9.05
CA ARG A 277 -0.18 12.44 -9.64
C ARG A 277 -0.76 13.40 -8.59
N LEU A 278 -0.03 13.61 -7.53
CA LEU A 278 -0.40 14.53 -6.46
C LEU A 278 0.15 15.93 -6.77
N SER A 279 -0.67 16.96 -6.53
CA SER A 279 -0.27 18.35 -6.74
C SER A 279 0.88 18.75 -5.82
N THR A 280 1.71 19.67 -6.23
CA THR A 280 2.61 20.39 -5.34
C THR A 280 1.76 21.24 -4.39
N VAL A 281 1.99 21.12 -3.09
CA VAL A 281 1.30 21.93 -2.06
C VAL A 281 2.01 23.27 -1.96
#